data_a6c91cb7cd2931a0bd75ff082ee3c887
#
_entry.id   a6c91cb7cd2931a0bd75ff082ee3c887
#
_cell.length_a   1.000
_cell.length_b   1.000
_cell.length_c   1.000
_cell.angle_alpha   90.00
_cell.angle_beta   90.00
_cell.angle_gamma   90.00
#
_symmetry.space_group_name_H-M   'P 1'
#
loop_
_entity.id
_entity.type
_entity.pdbx_description
1 polymer ?
#
loop_
_entity_poly.entity_id
_entity_poly.type
_entity_poly.pdbx_seq_one_letter_code
_entity_poly.pdbx_strand_id
1 'polypeptide(L)'
;MGYIMKLRKIVGSRPLLMVGSAVLVLNSKGCLLLQLRKDNGHWGLPGGSLEIMESLEDTAARELLEETGLSAKSFEFLGLFSGEEFHYIYPHGDEVYNVVAAFICRAYEGSLTPQSEEVSALRFFPLDDLPTQINLPDLPIIKHFMEEHKSFMPSL
;
A
#
# COMPACT_ATOMS: atom_id res chain seq x y z
N MET A 1 10.15 -1.85 -17.56
CA MET A 1 8.81 -1.24 -17.63
C MET A 1 7.77 -2.29 -17.31
N GLY A 2 6.93 -2.04 -16.33
CA GLY A 2 5.93 -2.98 -15.86
C GLY A 2 4.74 -3.15 -16.78
N TYR A 3 3.90 -4.13 -16.46
CA TYR A 3 2.71 -4.49 -17.23
C TYR A 3 1.77 -3.30 -17.44
N ILE A 4 1.43 -2.57 -16.39
CA ILE A 4 0.50 -1.43 -16.45
C ILE A 4 1.06 -0.33 -17.35
N MET A 5 2.34 -0.02 -17.24
CA MET A 5 2.97 1.02 -18.06
C MET A 5 2.93 0.65 -19.56
N LYS A 6 3.15 -0.62 -19.88
CA LYS A 6 3.06 -1.11 -21.26
C LYS A 6 1.63 -1.01 -21.78
N LEU A 7 0.66 -1.40 -20.95
CA LEU A 7 -0.76 -1.33 -21.31
C LEU A 7 -1.21 0.12 -21.52
N ARG A 8 -0.74 1.04 -20.68
CA ARG A 8 -1.07 2.47 -20.79
C ARG A 8 -0.64 3.07 -22.13
N LYS A 9 0.46 2.59 -22.69
CA LYS A 9 0.90 3.03 -24.03
C LYS A 9 -0.10 2.71 -25.12
N ILE A 10 -0.90 1.67 -24.90
CA ILE A 10 -1.93 1.24 -25.88
C ILE A 10 -3.26 1.93 -25.61
N VAL A 11 -3.69 1.98 -24.34
CA VAL A 11 -5.04 2.44 -23.98
C VAL A 11 -5.08 3.89 -23.48
N GLY A 12 -3.93 4.50 -23.22
CA GLY A 12 -3.88 5.86 -22.72
C GLY A 12 -4.39 5.97 -21.29
N SER A 13 -5.09 7.07 -20.99
CA SER A 13 -5.59 7.36 -19.65
C SER A 13 -6.98 6.79 -19.34
N ARG A 14 -7.52 5.95 -20.24
CA ARG A 14 -8.82 5.30 -20.03
C ARG A 14 -8.84 4.55 -18.69
N PRO A 15 -10.02 4.46 -18.03
CA PRO A 15 -10.14 3.70 -16.80
C PRO A 15 -9.67 2.26 -16.95
N LEU A 16 -8.84 1.80 -16.01
CA LEU A 16 -8.37 0.42 -15.95
C LEU A 16 -8.77 -0.21 -14.63
N LEU A 17 -9.15 -1.49 -14.67
CA LEU A 17 -9.22 -2.32 -13.47
C LEU A 17 -7.79 -2.74 -13.19
N MET A 18 -7.25 -2.34 -12.05
CA MET A 18 -5.85 -2.58 -11.72
C MET A 18 -5.75 -3.42 -10.47
N VAL A 19 -5.14 -4.60 -10.61
CA VAL A 19 -4.94 -5.52 -9.49
C VAL A 19 -3.59 -5.23 -8.86
N GLY A 20 -3.57 -5.19 -7.53
CA GLY A 20 -2.34 -4.98 -6.80
C GLY A 20 -2.42 -5.47 -5.37
N SER A 21 -1.34 -5.21 -4.64
CA SER A 21 -1.23 -5.57 -3.23
C SER A 21 -0.83 -4.35 -2.41
N ALA A 22 -1.29 -4.32 -1.16
CA ALA A 22 -0.88 -3.32 -0.18
C ALA A 22 -0.40 -4.03 1.09
N VAL A 23 0.54 -3.42 1.79
CA VAL A 23 1.14 -4.02 2.98
C VAL A 23 0.97 -3.11 4.19
N LEU A 24 0.40 -3.66 5.25
CA LEU A 24 0.32 -3.00 6.55
C LEU A 24 1.47 -3.53 7.41
N VAL A 25 2.55 -2.80 7.47
CA VAL A 25 3.72 -3.16 8.28
C VAL A 25 3.54 -2.61 9.68
N LEU A 26 3.59 -3.48 10.67
CA LEU A 26 3.45 -3.10 12.07
C LEU A 26 4.75 -3.41 12.81
N ASN A 27 5.25 -2.42 13.55
CA ASN A 27 6.43 -2.63 14.39
C ASN A 27 6.05 -3.25 15.74
N SER A 28 7.03 -3.47 16.62
CA SER A 28 6.81 -4.08 17.94
C SER A 28 5.89 -3.27 18.86
N LYS A 29 5.70 -1.99 18.56
CA LYS A 29 4.81 -1.11 19.33
C LYS A 29 3.41 -1.03 18.71
N GLY A 30 3.16 -1.75 17.62
CA GLY A 30 1.88 -1.71 16.92
C GLY A 30 1.69 -0.47 16.05
N CYS A 31 2.74 0.28 15.76
CA CYS A 31 2.67 1.43 14.87
C CYS A 31 2.68 0.98 13.41
N LEU A 32 1.94 1.70 12.57
CA LEU A 32 1.77 1.39 11.15
C LEU A 32 2.74 2.20 10.30
N LEU A 33 3.44 1.50 9.39
CA LEU A 33 4.33 2.15 8.43
C LEU A 33 3.54 2.80 7.30
N LEU A 34 3.77 4.08 7.10
CA LEU A 34 3.25 4.80 5.95
C LEU A 34 4.41 5.45 5.19
N GLN A 35 4.21 5.62 3.90
CA GLN A 35 5.15 6.28 3.01
C GLN A 35 4.54 7.57 2.48
N LEU A 36 5.33 8.63 2.46
CA LEU A 36 4.91 9.92 1.89
C LEU A 36 5.15 9.89 0.39
N ARG A 37 4.06 9.96 -0.38
CA ARG A 37 4.10 9.88 -1.83
C ARG A 37 4.53 11.21 -2.45
N LYS A 38 5.45 11.16 -3.40
CA LYS A 38 5.89 12.36 -4.12
C LYS A 38 4.84 12.89 -5.08
N ASP A 39 4.01 12.00 -5.66
CA ASP A 39 3.05 12.40 -6.69
C ASP A 39 1.92 13.26 -6.15
N ASN A 40 1.41 13.00 -4.95
CA ASN A 40 0.28 13.75 -4.39
C ASN A 40 0.52 14.32 -2.99
N GLY A 41 1.68 14.06 -2.38
CA GLY A 41 2.01 14.57 -1.04
C GLY A 41 1.21 13.93 0.09
N HIS A 42 0.56 12.80 -0.16
CA HIS A 42 -0.22 12.08 0.85
C HIS A 42 0.54 10.87 1.36
N TRP A 43 0.21 10.45 2.58
CA TRP A 43 0.74 9.24 3.19
C TRP A 43 -0.07 8.03 2.73
N GLY A 44 0.59 6.96 2.36
CA GLY A 44 -0.06 5.75 1.90
C GLY A 44 0.64 4.49 2.37
N LEU A 45 -0.01 3.35 2.11
CA LEU A 45 0.55 2.04 2.37
C LEU A 45 1.57 1.67 1.28
N PRO A 46 2.66 0.98 1.63
CA PRO A 46 3.50 0.36 0.61
C PRO A 46 2.68 -0.62 -0.22
N GLY A 47 2.92 -0.66 -1.51
CA GLY A 47 2.22 -1.56 -2.40
C GLY A 47 2.36 -1.15 -3.85
N GLY A 48 1.75 -1.93 -4.73
CA GLY A 48 1.78 -1.65 -6.15
C GLY A 48 1.10 -2.73 -6.98
N SER A 49 1.25 -2.61 -8.28
CA SER A 49 0.56 -3.43 -9.26
C SER A 49 1.16 -4.81 -9.40
N LEU A 50 0.26 -5.79 -9.59
CA LEU A 50 0.63 -7.16 -9.92
C LEU A 50 1.35 -7.20 -11.27
N GLU A 51 2.47 -7.89 -11.33
CA GLU A 51 3.18 -8.15 -12.57
C GLU A 51 2.88 -9.57 -13.06
N ILE A 52 3.07 -9.79 -14.36
CA ILE A 52 2.86 -11.11 -14.96
C ILE A 52 3.72 -12.15 -14.23
N MET A 53 3.15 -13.29 -13.93
CA MET A 53 3.76 -14.44 -13.24
C MET A 53 3.92 -14.27 -11.72
N GLU A 54 3.57 -13.13 -11.17
CA GLU A 54 3.60 -12.93 -9.71
C GLU A 54 2.30 -13.40 -9.06
N SER A 55 2.40 -13.95 -7.85
CA SER A 55 1.27 -14.04 -6.94
C SER A 55 1.06 -12.68 -6.26
N LEU A 56 -0.09 -12.48 -5.63
CA LEU A 56 -0.34 -11.26 -4.87
C LEU A 56 0.63 -11.10 -3.70
N GLU A 57 1.06 -12.21 -3.08
CA GLU A 57 2.09 -12.16 -2.04
C GLU A 57 3.45 -11.78 -2.59
N ASP A 58 3.81 -12.28 -3.78
CA ASP A 58 5.04 -11.89 -4.46
C ASP A 58 5.08 -10.39 -4.72
N THR A 59 3.96 -9.83 -5.19
CA THR A 59 3.83 -8.39 -5.42
C THR A 59 4.01 -7.61 -4.13
N ALA A 60 3.36 -8.06 -3.05
CA ALA A 60 3.49 -7.42 -1.73
C ALA A 60 4.94 -7.40 -1.27
N ALA A 61 5.63 -8.53 -1.37
CA ALA A 61 7.05 -8.64 -0.95
C ALA A 61 7.96 -7.76 -1.82
N ARG A 62 7.76 -7.78 -3.13
CA ARG A 62 8.58 -7.00 -4.06
C ARG A 62 8.41 -5.50 -3.83
N GLU A 63 7.17 -5.04 -3.79
CA GLU A 63 6.88 -3.61 -3.60
C GLU A 63 7.36 -3.11 -2.23
N LEU A 64 7.19 -3.91 -1.19
CA LEU A 64 7.68 -3.56 0.13
C LEU A 64 9.20 -3.34 0.11
N LEU A 65 9.93 -4.27 -0.50
CA LEU A 65 11.39 -4.16 -0.59
C LEU A 65 11.81 -2.95 -1.42
N GLU A 66 11.19 -2.77 -2.59
CA GLU A 66 11.52 -1.66 -3.49
C GLU A 66 11.25 -0.30 -2.87
N GLU A 67 10.11 -0.15 -2.19
CA GLU A 67 9.69 1.15 -1.68
C GLU A 67 10.27 1.48 -0.30
N THR A 68 10.53 0.48 0.53
CA THR A 68 10.88 0.71 1.94
C THR A 68 12.23 0.14 2.37
N GLY A 69 12.81 -0.77 1.61
CA GLY A 69 14.02 -1.49 2.02
C GLY A 69 13.77 -2.66 2.96
N LEU A 70 12.51 -2.92 3.32
CA LEU A 70 12.17 -4.00 4.22
C LEU A 70 11.86 -5.28 3.45
N SER A 71 12.40 -6.40 3.95
CA SER A 71 12.16 -7.73 3.42
C SER A 71 11.20 -8.48 4.35
N ALA A 72 10.01 -8.80 3.86
CA ALA A 72 9.02 -9.50 4.65
C ALA A 72 9.44 -10.94 4.92
N LYS A 73 9.26 -11.42 6.15
CA LYS A 73 9.47 -12.82 6.51
C LYS A 73 8.18 -13.62 6.42
N SER A 74 7.05 -12.98 6.69
CA SER A 74 5.73 -13.60 6.62
C SER A 74 4.66 -12.57 6.42
N PHE A 75 3.54 -13.00 5.85
CA PHE A 75 2.34 -12.17 5.66
C PHE A 75 1.13 -12.86 6.28
N GLU A 76 0.24 -12.04 6.81
CA GLU A 76 -1.10 -12.44 7.22
C GLU A 76 -2.08 -11.76 6.27
N PHE A 77 -2.95 -12.53 5.62
CA PHE A 77 -3.92 -11.97 4.68
C PHE A 77 -5.01 -11.20 5.43
N LEU A 78 -5.19 -9.94 5.09
CA LEU A 78 -6.25 -9.11 5.70
C LEU A 78 -7.55 -9.20 4.90
N GLY A 79 -7.49 -9.07 3.59
CA GLY A 79 -8.68 -9.11 2.76
C GLY A 79 -8.48 -8.59 1.34
N LEU A 80 -9.53 -8.72 0.55
CA LEU A 80 -9.62 -8.15 -0.80
C LEU A 80 -10.53 -6.93 -0.76
N PHE A 81 -10.11 -5.88 -1.43
CA PHE A 81 -10.78 -4.59 -1.45
C PHE A 81 -11.02 -4.15 -2.88
N SER A 82 -12.24 -3.71 -3.16
CA SER A 82 -12.61 -3.22 -4.49
C SER A 82 -13.85 -2.35 -4.38
N GLY A 83 -14.29 -1.79 -5.50
CA GLY A 83 -15.50 -1.00 -5.57
C GLY A 83 -15.25 0.49 -5.65
N GLU A 84 -16.29 1.28 -5.43
CA GLU A 84 -16.27 2.73 -5.63
C GLU A 84 -15.19 3.45 -4.82
N GLU A 85 -14.95 3.02 -3.59
CA GLU A 85 -13.94 3.63 -2.72
C GLU A 85 -12.50 3.44 -3.22
N PHE A 86 -12.29 2.55 -4.17
CA PHE A 86 -10.97 2.23 -4.72
C PHE A 86 -10.74 2.84 -6.11
N HIS A 87 -11.62 3.72 -6.52
CA HIS A 87 -11.44 4.56 -7.70
C HIS A 87 -10.40 5.64 -7.39
N TYR A 88 -9.49 5.88 -8.33
CA TYR A 88 -8.47 6.90 -8.15
C TYR A 88 -8.07 7.50 -9.51
N ILE A 89 -7.87 8.80 -9.53
CA ILE A 89 -7.31 9.50 -10.69
C ILE A 89 -5.97 10.06 -10.25
N TYR A 90 -4.90 9.60 -10.91
CA TYR A 90 -3.55 10.08 -10.63
C TYR A 90 -3.39 11.54 -11.05
N PRO A 91 -2.46 12.30 -10.44
CA PRO A 91 -2.24 13.70 -10.84
C PRO A 91 -1.99 13.91 -12.33
N HIS A 92 -1.41 12.92 -13.02
CA HIS A 92 -1.16 13.00 -14.47
C HIS A 92 -2.36 12.57 -15.34
N GLY A 93 -3.50 12.23 -14.73
CA GLY A 93 -4.75 11.96 -15.42
C GLY A 93 -5.13 10.51 -15.65
N ASP A 94 -4.25 9.56 -15.38
CA ASP A 94 -4.59 8.14 -15.50
C ASP A 94 -5.63 7.75 -14.45
N GLU A 95 -6.64 7.01 -14.88
CA GLU A 95 -7.76 6.61 -14.02
C GLU A 95 -7.73 5.11 -13.77
N VAL A 96 -7.94 4.70 -12.51
CA VAL A 96 -7.93 3.31 -12.10
C VAL A 96 -9.09 3.00 -11.16
N TYR A 97 -9.57 1.77 -11.27
CA TYR A 97 -10.41 1.14 -10.26
C TYR A 97 -9.57 0.01 -9.67
N ASN A 98 -9.09 0.21 -8.47
CA ASN A 98 -8.16 -0.73 -7.85
C ASN A 98 -8.89 -1.96 -7.28
N VAL A 99 -8.27 -3.13 -7.48
CA VAL A 99 -8.60 -4.36 -6.76
C VAL A 99 -7.36 -4.70 -5.94
N VAL A 100 -7.46 -4.62 -4.63
CA VAL A 100 -6.29 -4.68 -3.74
C VAL A 100 -6.37 -5.86 -2.79
N ALA A 101 -5.34 -6.69 -2.82
CA ALA A 101 -5.11 -7.69 -1.77
C ALA A 101 -4.25 -7.04 -0.69
N ALA A 102 -4.75 -6.93 0.52
CA ALA A 102 -4.03 -6.33 1.63
C ALA A 102 -3.47 -7.41 2.56
N PHE A 103 -2.22 -7.23 2.95
CA PHE A 103 -1.49 -8.14 3.81
C PHE A 103 -0.93 -7.40 5.03
N ILE A 104 -0.92 -8.07 6.18
CA ILE A 104 -0.30 -7.56 7.39
C ILE A 104 1.09 -8.19 7.49
N CYS A 105 2.11 -7.38 7.76
CA CYS A 105 3.48 -7.85 7.95
C CYS A 105 4.00 -7.38 9.30
N ARG A 106 4.20 -8.34 10.22
CA ARG A 106 4.75 -8.09 11.55
C ARG A 106 6.19 -8.57 11.69
N ALA A 107 6.63 -9.45 10.79
CA ALA A 107 7.98 -10.01 10.80
C ALA A 107 8.71 -9.63 9.52
N TYR A 108 9.78 -8.88 9.67
CA TYR A 108 10.55 -8.35 8.53
C TYR A 108 12.00 -8.10 8.95
N GLU A 109 12.86 -7.95 7.95
CA GLU A 109 14.27 -7.60 8.12
C GLU A 109 14.60 -6.36 7.29
N GLY A 110 15.73 -5.75 7.58
CA GLY A 110 16.23 -4.61 6.83
C GLY A 110 16.03 -3.29 7.55
N SER A 111 16.44 -2.22 6.89
CA SER A 111 16.35 -0.85 7.42
C SER A 111 15.50 -0.01 6.49
N LEU A 112 14.73 0.91 7.04
CA LEU A 112 13.91 1.83 6.26
C LEU A 112 14.79 2.66 5.33
N THR A 113 14.57 2.52 4.04
CA THR A 113 15.30 3.24 3.00
C THR A 113 14.29 3.71 1.96
N PRO A 114 13.89 5.00 1.99
CA PRO A 114 12.91 5.52 1.05
C PRO A 114 13.41 5.39 -0.39
N GLN A 115 12.53 4.95 -1.26
CA GLN A 115 12.82 4.92 -2.70
C GLN A 115 12.63 6.34 -3.24
N SER A 116 13.74 6.98 -3.61
CA SER A 116 13.79 8.43 -3.87
C SER A 116 12.94 8.93 -5.04
N GLU A 117 12.57 8.05 -5.99
CA GLU A 117 11.79 8.44 -7.17
C GLU A 117 10.29 8.59 -6.87
N GLU A 118 9.77 7.78 -5.95
CA GLU A 118 8.33 7.74 -5.66
C GLU A 118 7.98 8.10 -4.23
N VAL A 119 8.91 7.89 -3.30
CA VAL A 119 8.70 8.02 -1.86
C VAL A 119 9.67 9.04 -1.29
N SER A 120 9.15 10.08 -0.63
CA SER A 120 9.98 11.10 -0.02
C SER A 120 10.29 10.86 1.46
N ALA A 121 9.48 10.06 2.15
CA ALA A 121 9.69 9.74 3.56
C ALA A 121 8.99 8.45 3.94
N LEU A 122 9.52 7.78 4.97
CA LEU A 122 8.93 6.59 5.58
C LEU A 122 8.84 6.83 7.08
N ARG A 123 7.71 6.49 7.68
CA ARG A 123 7.51 6.70 9.11
C ARG A 123 6.49 5.73 9.68
N PHE A 124 6.76 5.24 10.88
CA PHE A 124 5.79 4.48 11.67
C PHE A 124 4.92 5.46 12.47
N PHE A 125 3.61 5.30 12.36
CA PHE A 125 2.64 6.14 13.07
C PHE A 125 1.85 5.30 14.07
N PRO A 126 1.63 5.81 15.29
CA PRO A 126 0.66 5.18 16.19
C PRO A 126 -0.72 5.14 15.54
N LEU A 127 -1.48 4.07 15.74
CA LEU A 127 -2.80 3.94 15.13
C LEU A 127 -3.82 4.98 15.64
N ASP A 128 -3.59 5.51 16.84
CA ASP A 128 -4.41 6.59 17.39
C ASP A 128 -3.91 7.99 17.03
N ASP A 129 -2.84 8.08 16.25
CA ASP A 129 -2.26 9.37 15.83
C ASP A 129 -1.74 9.28 14.38
N LEU A 130 -2.62 8.86 13.48
CA LEU A 130 -2.32 8.78 12.05
C LEU A 130 -2.31 10.19 11.44
N PRO A 131 -1.55 10.40 10.35
CA PRO A 131 -1.57 11.70 9.68
C PRO A 131 -2.95 11.99 9.09
N THR A 132 -3.27 13.26 8.91
CA THR A 132 -4.57 13.68 8.36
C THR A 132 -4.65 13.47 6.85
N GLN A 133 -3.51 13.55 6.15
CA GLN A 133 -3.47 13.42 4.69
C GLN A 133 -3.08 11.99 4.30
N ILE A 134 -4.06 11.11 4.32
CA ILE A 134 -3.88 9.71 3.89
C ILE A 134 -4.44 9.57 2.49
N ASN A 135 -3.69 8.83 1.65
CA ASN A 135 -4.09 8.50 0.29
C ASN A 135 -5.46 7.82 0.30
N LEU A 136 -6.41 8.35 -0.47
CA LEU A 136 -7.82 7.94 -0.37
C LEU A 136 -8.08 6.43 -0.51
N PRO A 137 -7.49 5.73 -1.49
CA PRO A 137 -7.74 4.27 -1.60
C PRO A 137 -7.18 3.44 -0.45
N ASP A 138 -6.23 3.98 0.30
CA ASP A 138 -5.63 3.25 1.43
C ASP A 138 -6.46 3.39 2.72
N LEU A 139 -7.26 4.44 2.82
CA LEU A 139 -8.02 4.72 4.03
C LEU A 139 -9.03 3.63 4.41
N PRO A 140 -9.84 3.09 3.47
CA PRO A 140 -10.75 1.99 3.82
C PRO A 140 -10.03 0.74 4.30
N ILE A 141 -8.85 0.45 3.76
CA ILE A 141 -8.03 -0.70 4.16
C ILE A 141 -7.56 -0.53 5.61
N ILE A 142 -7.04 0.65 5.93
CA ILE A 142 -6.57 0.97 7.28
C ILE A 142 -7.71 0.90 8.28
N LYS A 143 -8.87 1.46 7.93
CA LYS A 143 -10.07 1.43 8.79
C LYS A 143 -10.54 0.00 9.04
N HIS A 144 -10.55 -0.83 8.02
CA HIS A 144 -10.93 -2.24 8.14
C HIS A 144 -9.98 -2.97 9.09
N PHE A 145 -8.68 -2.76 8.93
CA PHE A 145 -7.68 -3.33 9.83
C PHE A 145 -7.94 -2.91 11.28
N MET A 146 -8.15 -1.63 11.51
CA MET A 146 -8.38 -1.10 12.86
C MET A 146 -9.64 -1.70 13.50
N GLU A 147 -10.70 -1.89 12.74
CA GLU A 147 -11.93 -2.50 13.24
C GLU A 147 -11.75 -3.97 13.59
N GLU A 148 -11.11 -4.75 12.74
CA GLU A 148 -10.88 -6.17 12.97
C GLU A 148 -9.91 -6.45 14.12
N HIS A 149 -8.95 -5.56 14.35
CA HIS A 149 -7.92 -5.73 15.37
C HIS A 149 -8.16 -4.87 16.61
N LYS A 150 -9.36 -4.36 16.79
CA LYS A 150 -9.74 -3.50 17.90
C LYS A 150 -9.54 -4.14 19.26
N SER A 151 -9.78 -5.45 19.36
CA SER A 151 -9.61 -6.22 20.60
C SER A 151 -8.14 -6.42 20.99
N PHE A 152 -7.20 -6.18 20.06
CA PHE A 152 -5.76 -6.32 20.30
C PHE A 152 -5.08 -4.98 20.56
N MET A 153 -5.84 -3.89 20.52
CA MET A 153 -5.30 -2.57 20.82
C MET A 153 -5.37 -2.31 22.32
N PRO A 154 -4.34 -1.64 22.90
CA PRO A 154 -4.44 -1.25 24.30
C PRO A 154 -5.63 -0.33 24.49
N SER A 155 -6.43 -0.61 25.51
CA SER A 155 -7.51 0.31 25.91
C SER A 155 -6.89 1.59 26.45
N LEU A 156 -7.32 2.69 25.91
CA LEU A 156 -6.91 4.00 26.36
C LEU A 156 -7.66 4.40 27.63
#